data_a4416fd1190edfff503872e81ba03544
#
_entry.id   a4416fd1190edfff503872e81ba03544
#
_cell.length_a   1.000
_cell.length_b   1.000
_cell.length_c   1.000
_cell.angle_alpha   90.00
_cell.angle_beta   90.00
_cell.angle_gamma   90.00
#
_symmetry.space_group_name_H-M   'P 1'
#
loop_
_entity.id
_entity.type
_entity.pdbx_description
1 polymer ?
#
loop_
_entity_poly.entity_id
_entity_poly.type
_entity_poly.pdbx_seq_one_letter_code
_entity_poly.pdbx_strand_id
1 'polypeptide(L)'
;MNLTSDPGPAEGIINNADDAYKAVRHRYKEDADLIKITATGGVLSNAKDGQSPQMTIKEIEAIVDAAKDYGFKVAAHAHGTEGIKRAVLAGVDSIEHGTLMDREGASLMRDNGTYYVATLLAGKWVADKALIEDYYPPFVEKKALEIGPRLQATFSMAYQSGVKIAFGTDSGVSPHGENAKEFKLMVDAGMSPKDAILSATFFAADLLGEKENLGSIEPGKYADIVAVSSDPLEDIKVLETIDFVMKGGEVIKQP
;
A
#
# COMPACT_ATOMS: atom_id res chain seq x y z
N MET A 1 12.66 -18.42 13.64
CA MET A 1 11.52 -18.31 14.59
C MET A 1 11.36 -19.66 15.26
N ASN A 2 11.59 -19.77 16.56
CA ASN A 2 11.41 -21.03 17.29
C ASN A 2 9.92 -21.21 17.52
N LEU A 3 9.25 -22.07 16.76
CA LEU A 3 7.83 -22.39 16.89
C LEU A 3 7.63 -23.42 18.02
N THR A 4 7.86 -23.00 19.25
CA THR A 4 7.63 -23.86 20.43
C THR A 4 6.27 -23.60 21.12
N SER A 5 5.50 -22.61 20.63
CA SER A 5 4.13 -22.32 21.09
C SER A 5 3.22 -22.14 19.88
N ASP A 6 1.97 -22.50 20.05
CA ASP A 6 0.91 -22.26 19.07
C ASP A 6 0.75 -20.73 18.92
N PRO A 7 0.98 -20.13 17.74
CA PRO A 7 0.84 -18.69 17.57
C PRO A 7 -0.63 -18.27 17.74
N GLY A 8 -0.85 -17.18 18.45
CA GLY A 8 -2.18 -16.67 18.78
C GLY A 8 -2.38 -15.21 18.34
N PRO A 9 -3.40 -14.52 18.86
CA PRO A 9 -3.71 -13.13 18.52
C PRO A 9 -2.58 -12.14 18.81
N ALA A 10 -1.74 -12.40 19.82
CA ALA A 10 -0.57 -11.59 20.13
C ALA A 10 0.48 -11.63 19.00
N GLU A 11 0.61 -12.76 18.34
CA GLU A 11 1.47 -12.95 17.18
C GLU A 11 0.81 -12.55 15.85
N GLY A 12 -0.47 -12.11 15.90
CA GLY A 12 -1.24 -11.67 14.74
C GLY A 12 -2.00 -12.79 14.02
N ILE A 13 -2.17 -13.95 14.64
CA ILE A 13 -3.01 -15.03 14.09
C ILE A 13 -4.45 -14.85 14.57
N ILE A 14 -5.38 -14.78 13.65
CA ILE A 14 -6.80 -14.54 13.89
C ILE A 14 -7.60 -15.66 13.25
N ASN A 15 -8.45 -16.33 14.03
CA ASN A 15 -9.31 -17.42 13.58
C ASN A 15 -10.81 -17.16 13.83
N ASN A 16 -11.14 -16.03 14.43
CA ASN A 16 -12.50 -15.59 14.73
C ASN A 16 -12.53 -14.11 15.15
N ALA A 17 -13.73 -13.54 15.32
CA ALA A 17 -13.92 -12.14 15.70
C ALA A 17 -13.32 -11.80 17.08
N ASP A 18 -13.38 -12.70 18.06
CA ASP A 18 -12.82 -12.45 19.40
C ASP A 18 -11.29 -12.33 19.34
N ASP A 19 -10.63 -13.12 18.50
CA ASP A 19 -9.19 -13.03 18.27
C ASP A 19 -8.84 -11.70 17.59
N ALA A 20 -9.69 -11.21 16.67
CA ALA A 20 -9.52 -9.92 16.02
C ALA A 20 -9.47 -8.78 17.06
N TYR A 21 -10.43 -8.71 17.96
CA TYR A 21 -10.45 -7.72 19.05
C TYR A 21 -9.22 -7.82 19.94
N LYS A 22 -8.78 -9.03 20.30
CA LYS A 22 -7.58 -9.25 21.11
C LYS A 22 -6.32 -8.75 20.40
N ALA A 23 -6.18 -9.07 19.11
CA ALA A 23 -5.02 -8.68 18.30
C ALA A 23 -4.93 -7.16 18.16
N VAL A 24 -6.01 -6.46 17.85
CA VAL A 24 -6.04 -5.00 17.75
C VAL A 24 -5.69 -4.34 19.08
N ARG A 25 -6.29 -4.78 20.19
CA ARG A 25 -5.97 -4.26 21.53
C ARG A 25 -4.52 -4.51 21.93
N HIS A 26 -3.94 -5.62 21.50
CA HIS A 26 -2.52 -5.90 21.72
C HIS A 26 -1.65 -4.89 20.97
N ARG A 27 -1.95 -4.60 19.69
CA ARG A 27 -1.23 -3.58 18.91
C ARG A 27 -1.38 -2.18 19.50
N TYR A 28 -2.57 -1.82 20.00
CA TYR A 28 -2.76 -0.56 20.72
C TYR A 28 -1.84 -0.46 21.94
N LYS A 29 -1.71 -1.54 22.73
CA LYS A 29 -0.81 -1.59 23.89
C LYS A 29 0.67 -1.46 23.50
N GLU A 30 1.04 -1.84 22.28
CA GLU A 30 2.39 -1.77 21.72
C GLU A 30 2.66 -0.47 20.95
N ASP A 31 1.85 0.56 21.15
CA ASP A 31 1.96 1.89 20.51
C ASP A 31 1.99 1.84 18.97
N ALA A 32 1.21 0.95 18.36
CA ALA A 32 1.04 0.94 16.91
C ALA A 32 0.27 2.17 16.43
N ASP A 33 0.61 2.70 15.25
CA ASP A 33 -0.09 3.84 14.63
C ASP A 33 -1.26 3.41 13.74
N LEU A 34 -1.23 2.17 13.24
CA LEU A 34 -2.26 1.60 12.38
C LEU A 34 -2.30 0.08 12.48
N ILE A 35 -3.34 -0.53 11.93
CA ILE A 35 -3.47 -1.98 11.81
C ILE A 35 -3.18 -2.41 10.36
N LYS A 36 -2.22 -3.33 10.18
CA LYS A 36 -1.97 -3.99 8.90
C LYS A 36 -2.48 -5.41 8.94
N ILE A 37 -3.28 -5.81 7.93
CA ILE A 37 -3.78 -7.17 7.77
C ILE A 37 -3.32 -7.79 6.45
N THR A 38 -3.35 -9.11 6.38
CA THR A 38 -3.07 -9.91 5.18
C THR A 38 -4.35 -10.60 4.74
N ALA A 39 -5.10 -9.95 3.83
CA ALA A 39 -6.40 -10.46 3.38
C ALA A 39 -6.29 -11.57 2.34
N THR A 40 -5.16 -11.66 1.61
CA THR A 40 -4.83 -12.78 0.70
C THR A 40 -3.42 -13.28 0.93
N GLY A 41 -3.06 -14.41 0.33
CA GLY A 41 -1.67 -14.82 0.24
C GLY A 41 -0.81 -13.78 -0.50
N GLY A 42 0.50 -13.79 -0.24
CA GLY A 42 1.49 -12.91 -0.88
C GLY A 42 2.35 -13.63 -1.92
N VAL A 43 2.93 -12.87 -2.86
CA VAL A 43 3.80 -13.42 -3.90
C VAL A 43 5.05 -14.04 -3.30
N LEU A 44 5.70 -13.36 -2.36
CA LEU A 44 6.95 -13.81 -1.71
C LEU A 44 6.71 -14.76 -0.52
N SER A 45 5.45 -15.02 -0.14
CA SER A 45 5.11 -15.90 0.99
C SER A 45 5.09 -17.38 0.59
N ASN A 46 5.13 -18.26 1.60
CA ASN A 46 4.95 -19.72 1.42
C ASN A 46 3.48 -20.12 1.14
N ALA A 47 2.56 -19.16 1.02
CA ALA A 47 1.18 -19.44 0.65
C ALA A 47 1.12 -20.19 -0.69
N LYS A 48 0.18 -21.13 -0.80
CA LYS A 48 0.00 -21.98 -2.00
C LYS A 48 -0.20 -21.15 -3.26
N ASP A 49 -0.92 -20.03 -3.13
CA ASP A 49 -1.09 -19.02 -4.17
C ASP A 49 -1.12 -17.61 -3.54
N GLY A 50 -1.05 -16.58 -4.37
CA GLY A 50 -1.16 -15.17 -3.94
C GLY A 50 -2.59 -14.61 -4.01
N GLN A 51 -3.60 -15.42 -4.32
CA GLN A 51 -4.93 -14.95 -4.67
C GLN A 51 -6.01 -15.30 -3.66
N SER A 52 -5.86 -16.48 -3.00
CA SER A 52 -6.89 -16.98 -2.10
C SER A 52 -7.08 -16.10 -0.88
N PRO A 53 -8.33 -15.77 -0.52
CA PRO A 53 -8.63 -15.05 0.71
C PRO A 53 -8.13 -15.84 1.94
N GLN A 54 -7.50 -15.14 2.86
CA GLN A 54 -7.03 -15.71 4.13
C GLN A 54 -7.91 -15.35 5.32
N MET A 55 -8.86 -14.42 5.10
CA MET A 55 -9.79 -13.97 6.12
C MET A 55 -11.22 -13.98 5.59
N THR A 56 -12.15 -14.26 6.47
CA THR A 56 -13.58 -14.05 6.21
C THR A 56 -13.92 -12.57 6.37
N ILE A 57 -15.04 -12.15 5.75
CA ILE A 57 -15.51 -10.77 5.91
C ILE A 57 -15.77 -10.42 7.38
N LYS A 58 -16.32 -11.35 8.18
CA LYS A 58 -16.62 -11.15 9.60
C LYS A 58 -15.36 -10.94 10.46
N GLU A 59 -14.27 -11.60 10.13
CA GLU A 59 -12.98 -11.38 10.81
C GLU A 59 -12.43 -9.99 10.49
N ILE A 60 -12.50 -9.57 9.22
CA ILE A 60 -12.04 -8.22 8.82
C ILE A 60 -12.96 -7.15 9.42
N GLU A 61 -14.28 -7.32 9.41
CA GLU A 61 -15.23 -6.41 10.06
C GLU A 61 -14.91 -6.24 11.56
N ALA A 62 -14.63 -7.34 12.27
CA ALA A 62 -14.25 -7.27 13.67
C ALA A 62 -12.92 -6.53 13.92
N ILE A 63 -11.94 -6.65 13.00
CA ILE A 63 -10.71 -5.87 13.06
C ILE A 63 -11.00 -4.39 12.87
N VAL A 64 -11.79 -4.04 11.83
CA VAL A 64 -12.14 -2.66 11.51
C VAL A 64 -12.93 -2.00 12.64
N ASP A 65 -13.88 -2.72 13.24
CA ASP A 65 -14.64 -2.22 14.37
C ASP A 65 -13.76 -1.97 15.60
N ALA A 66 -12.90 -2.94 15.93
CA ALA A 66 -11.94 -2.77 17.03
C ALA A 66 -10.94 -1.63 16.77
N ALA A 67 -10.49 -1.47 15.52
CA ALA A 67 -9.57 -0.41 15.12
C ALA A 67 -10.20 0.99 15.28
N LYS A 68 -11.48 1.14 14.94
CA LYS A 68 -12.24 2.39 15.12
C LYS A 68 -12.28 2.85 16.56
N ASP A 69 -12.39 1.95 17.53
CA ASP A 69 -12.41 2.27 18.96
C ASP A 69 -11.14 3.00 19.42
N TYR A 70 -10.02 2.77 18.71
CA TYR A 70 -8.71 3.35 19.00
C TYR A 70 -8.25 4.40 17.98
N GLY A 71 -9.10 4.74 17.01
CA GLY A 71 -8.77 5.70 15.95
C GLY A 71 -7.77 5.19 14.92
N PHE A 72 -7.55 3.88 14.86
CA PHE A 72 -6.63 3.28 13.91
C PHE A 72 -7.21 3.22 12.49
N LYS A 73 -6.35 3.46 11.51
CA LYS A 73 -6.57 3.08 10.12
C LYS A 73 -6.26 1.59 9.93
N VAL A 74 -6.94 0.96 8.97
CA VAL A 74 -6.71 -0.44 8.61
C VAL A 74 -6.24 -0.54 7.16
N ALA A 75 -5.01 -1.02 6.97
CA ALA A 75 -4.42 -1.28 5.66
C ALA A 75 -4.41 -2.79 5.36
N ALA A 76 -4.87 -3.20 4.17
CA ALA A 76 -5.00 -4.60 3.81
C ALA A 76 -4.10 -4.98 2.62
N HIS A 77 -3.10 -5.83 2.85
CA HIS A 77 -2.44 -6.54 1.77
C HIS A 77 -3.45 -7.47 1.08
N ALA A 78 -3.66 -7.29 -0.23
CA ALA A 78 -4.52 -8.14 -1.01
C ALA A 78 -4.12 -8.16 -2.50
N HIS A 79 -3.89 -9.34 -3.07
CA HIS A 79 -3.69 -9.50 -4.51
C HIS A 79 -4.94 -9.99 -5.22
N GLY A 80 -5.61 -11.00 -4.67
CA GLY A 80 -6.75 -11.66 -5.30
C GLY A 80 -8.06 -10.88 -5.19
N THR A 81 -8.85 -10.90 -6.25
CA THR A 81 -10.11 -10.16 -6.40
C THR A 81 -11.08 -10.36 -5.23
N GLU A 82 -11.29 -11.60 -4.80
CA GLU A 82 -12.22 -11.92 -3.71
C GLU A 82 -11.76 -11.34 -2.37
N GLY A 83 -10.45 -11.43 -2.05
CA GLY A 83 -9.89 -10.84 -0.83
C GLY A 83 -9.97 -9.32 -0.83
N ILE A 84 -9.74 -8.68 -1.98
CA ILE A 84 -9.92 -7.23 -2.16
C ILE A 84 -11.37 -6.84 -1.85
N LYS A 85 -12.35 -7.51 -2.47
CA LYS A 85 -13.78 -7.21 -2.26
C LYS A 85 -14.20 -7.38 -0.81
N ARG A 86 -13.77 -8.46 -0.16
CA ARG A 86 -14.04 -8.69 1.28
C ARG A 86 -13.47 -7.58 2.16
N ALA A 87 -12.22 -7.20 1.92
CA ALA A 87 -11.56 -6.15 2.68
C ALA A 87 -12.26 -4.79 2.51
N VAL A 88 -12.60 -4.42 1.28
CA VAL A 88 -13.32 -3.16 0.98
C VAL A 88 -14.70 -3.15 1.63
N LEU A 89 -15.48 -4.23 1.48
CA LEU A 89 -16.83 -4.34 2.06
C LEU A 89 -16.80 -4.32 3.59
N ALA A 90 -15.74 -4.85 4.20
CA ALA A 90 -15.53 -4.80 5.64
C ALA A 90 -15.07 -3.40 6.14
N GLY A 91 -14.74 -2.46 5.25
CA GLY A 91 -14.46 -1.07 5.58
C GLY A 91 -13.00 -0.74 5.87
N VAL A 92 -12.04 -1.45 5.26
CA VAL A 92 -10.61 -1.08 5.37
C VAL A 92 -10.35 0.27 4.70
N ASP A 93 -9.36 1.01 5.20
CA ASP A 93 -8.99 2.33 4.68
C ASP A 93 -8.17 2.24 3.38
N SER A 94 -7.33 1.22 3.25
CA SER A 94 -6.54 1.01 2.02
C SER A 94 -6.38 -0.45 1.63
N ILE A 95 -6.20 -0.67 0.32
CA ILE A 95 -5.75 -1.93 -0.29
C ILE A 95 -4.35 -1.72 -0.84
N GLU A 96 -3.42 -2.52 -0.35
CA GLU A 96 -2.04 -2.57 -0.81
C GLU A 96 -1.88 -3.60 -1.93
N HIS A 97 -1.14 -3.27 -2.96
CA HIS A 97 -0.86 -4.05 -4.17
C HIS A 97 -2.06 -4.18 -5.11
N GLY A 98 -3.19 -4.73 -4.68
CA GLY A 98 -4.44 -4.83 -5.43
C GLY A 98 -4.33 -5.47 -6.83
N THR A 99 -3.33 -6.32 -7.06
CA THR A 99 -2.80 -6.70 -8.37
C THR A 99 -3.82 -7.32 -9.33
N LEU A 100 -4.76 -8.10 -8.79
CA LEU A 100 -5.80 -8.79 -9.57
C LEU A 100 -7.17 -8.16 -9.36
N MET A 101 -7.22 -6.87 -9.03
CA MET A 101 -8.46 -6.11 -8.91
C MET A 101 -9.21 -6.14 -10.25
N ASP A 102 -10.49 -6.46 -10.20
CA ASP A 102 -11.40 -6.33 -11.33
C ASP A 102 -12.17 -5.00 -11.28
N ARG A 103 -12.98 -4.73 -12.31
CA ARG A 103 -13.79 -3.51 -12.39
C ARG A 103 -14.80 -3.39 -11.25
N GLU A 104 -15.33 -4.50 -10.76
CA GLU A 104 -16.25 -4.50 -9.61
C GLU A 104 -15.51 -4.11 -8.33
N GLY A 105 -14.32 -4.68 -8.08
CA GLY A 105 -13.45 -4.29 -6.97
C GLY A 105 -13.08 -2.80 -7.01
N ALA A 106 -12.73 -2.28 -8.19
CA ALA A 106 -12.46 -0.85 -8.38
C ALA A 106 -13.71 0.02 -8.08
N SER A 107 -14.90 -0.39 -8.53
CA SER A 107 -16.14 0.31 -8.21
C SER A 107 -16.43 0.31 -6.71
N LEU A 108 -16.26 -0.84 -6.04
CA LEU A 108 -16.42 -0.95 -4.59
C LEU A 108 -15.45 -0.02 -3.85
N MET A 109 -14.18 0.02 -4.24
CA MET A 109 -13.19 0.92 -3.63
C MET A 109 -13.57 2.38 -3.78
N ARG A 110 -13.96 2.81 -4.99
CA ARG A 110 -14.43 4.18 -5.25
C ARG A 110 -15.63 4.53 -4.37
N ASP A 111 -16.64 3.66 -4.34
CA ASP A 111 -17.93 3.90 -3.69
C ASP A 111 -17.80 3.89 -2.15
N ASN A 112 -16.84 3.13 -1.60
CA ASN A 112 -16.51 3.09 -0.17
C ASN A 112 -15.42 4.10 0.23
N GLY A 113 -14.78 4.78 -0.73
CA GLY A 113 -13.70 5.72 -0.47
C GLY A 113 -12.38 5.07 -0.04
N THR A 114 -12.24 3.74 -0.22
CA THR A 114 -11.03 2.98 0.09
C THR A 114 -9.90 3.38 -0.85
N TYR A 115 -8.73 3.67 -0.29
CA TYR A 115 -7.54 4.03 -1.07
C TYR A 115 -6.87 2.82 -1.70
N TYR A 116 -6.29 3.03 -2.88
CA TYR A 116 -5.42 2.07 -3.56
C TYR A 116 -3.96 2.50 -3.44
N VAL A 117 -3.11 1.65 -2.89
CA VAL A 117 -1.65 1.82 -2.77
C VAL A 117 -1.00 0.72 -3.60
N ALA A 118 -0.71 1.01 -4.87
CA ALA A 118 -0.41 0.00 -5.88
C ALA A 118 0.96 -0.67 -5.74
N THR A 119 1.98 0.03 -5.23
CA THR A 119 3.36 -0.48 -5.07
C THR A 119 3.92 -1.09 -6.37
N LEU A 120 3.77 -0.37 -7.49
CA LEU A 120 4.16 -0.84 -8.83
C LEU A 120 5.66 -1.19 -8.88
N LEU A 121 6.48 -0.41 -8.17
CA LEU A 121 7.92 -0.63 -8.08
C LEU A 121 8.26 -1.99 -7.47
N ALA A 122 7.62 -2.35 -6.36
CA ALA A 122 7.83 -3.65 -5.73
C ALA A 122 7.42 -4.80 -6.66
N GLY A 123 6.25 -4.69 -7.29
CA GLY A 123 5.78 -5.71 -8.22
C GLY A 123 6.66 -5.86 -9.46
N LYS A 124 7.10 -4.72 -10.04
CA LYS A 124 8.07 -4.73 -11.15
C LYS A 124 9.39 -5.38 -10.73
N TRP A 125 9.93 -4.99 -9.57
CA TRP A 125 11.16 -5.57 -9.03
C TRP A 125 11.08 -7.09 -8.89
N VAL A 126 10.00 -7.58 -8.28
CA VAL A 126 9.78 -9.03 -8.10
C VAL A 126 9.67 -9.74 -9.44
N ALA A 127 8.95 -9.17 -10.42
CA ALA A 127 8.82 -9.73 -11.75
C ALA A 127 10.17 -9.76 -12.50
N ASP A 128 10.95 -8.68 -12.46
CA ASP A 128 12.27 -8.60 -13.11
C ASP A 128 13.24 -9.63 -12.49
N LYS A 129 13.21 -9.79 -11.16
CA LYS A 129 14.06 -10.77 -10.46
C LYS A 129 13.66 -12.22 -10.72
N ALA A 130 12.38 -12.49 -10.96
CA ALA A 130 11.91 -13.83 -11.34
C ALA A 130 12.38 -14.29 -12.73
N LEU A 131 12.91 -13.38 -13.55
CA LEU A 131 13.55 -13.74 -14.84
C LEU A 131 15.01 -14.20 -14.68
N ILE A 132 15.58 -14.06 -13.50
CA ILE A 132 16.96 -14.47 -13.19
C ILE A 132 16.89 -15.91 -12.67
N GLU A 133 17.59 -16.84 -13.35
CA GLU A 133 17.66 -18.25 -12.97
C GLU A 133 18.07 -18.39 -11.48
N ASP A 134 17.34 -19.24 -10.75
CA ASP A 134 17.58 -19.55 -9.33
C ASP A 134 17.55 -18.35 -8.34
N TYR A 135 17.04 -17.19 -8.76
CA TYR A 135 16.92 -16.03 -7.83
C TYR A 135 15.86 -16.26 -6.76
N TYR A 136 14.72 -16.82 -7.15
CA TYR A 136 13.64 -17.19 -6.23
C TYR A 136 13.43 -18.71 -6.20
N PRO A 137 12.89 -19.26 -5.09
CA PRO A 137 12.37 -20.62 -5.10
C PRO A 137 11.27 -20.78 -6.18
N PRO A 138 11.15 -21.97 -6.82
CA PRO A 138 10.23 -22.19 -7.96
C PRO A 138 8.77 -21.78 -7.71
N PHE A 139 8.28 -21.92 -6.46
CA PHE A 139 6.92 -21.53 -6.10
C PHE A 139 6.72 -20.01 -6.03
N VAL A 140 7.76 -19.23 -5.72
CA VAL A 140 7.75 -17.76 -5.75
C VAL A 140 7.88 -17.28 -7.19
N GLU A 141 8.82 -17.81 -7.94
CA GLU A 141 9.06 -17.49 -9.35
C GLU A 141 7.76 -17.61 -10.17
N LYS A 142 7.06 -18.73 -10.04
CA LYS A 142 5.77 -18.94 -10.71
C LYS A 142 4.76 -17.83 -10.40
N LYS A 143 4.59 -17.47 -9.13
CA LYS A 143 3.66 -16.41 -8.72
C LYS A 143 4.08 -15.04 -9.24
N ALA A 144 5.37 -14.74 -9.18
CA ALA A 144 5.93 -13.47 -9.65
C ALA A 144 5.72 -13.25 -11.16
N LEU A 145 5.97 -14.29 -11.97
CA LEU A 145 5.76 -14.25 -13.42
C LEU A 145 4.28 -14.16 -13.81
N GLU A 146 3.37 -14.71 -13.01
CA GLU A 146 1.93 -14.60 -13.24
C GLU A 146 1.39 -13.21 -12.92
N ILE A 147 1.84 -12.62 -11.82
CA ILE A 147 1.28 -11.40 -11.21
C ILE A 147 1.91 -10.13 -11.81
N GLY A 148 3.23 -10.12 -12.00
CA GLY A 148 3.97 -8.94 -12.42
C GLY A 148 3.43 -8.22 -13.66
N PRO A 149 3.12 -8.93 -14.77
CA PRO A 149 2.62 -8.30 -16.00
C PRO A 149 1.25 -7.62 -15.87
N ARG A 150 0.49 -7.94 -14.82
CA ARG A 150 -0.89 -7.43 -14.62
C ARG A 150 -0.95 -6.09 -13.89
N LEU A 151 0.08 -5.75 -13.12
CA LEU A 151 0.10 -4.59 -12.23
C LEU A 151 -0.24 -3.28 -12.92
N GLN A 152 0.45 -2.95 -14.00
CA GLN A 152 0.23 -1.68 -14.71
C GLN A 152 -1.19 -1.57 -15.31
N ALA A 153 -1.69 -2.67 -15.89
CA ALA A 153 -3.04 -2.68 -16.46
C ALA A 153 -4.10 -2.53 -15.37
N THR A 154 -3.92 -3.18 -14.22
CA THR A 154 -4.83 -3.05 -13.07
C THR A 154 -4.78 -1.63 -12.50
N PHE A 155 -3.60 -1.04 -12.34
CA PHE A 155 -3.46 0.35 -11.89
C PHE A 155 -4.16 1.32 -12.83
N SER A 156 -3.90 1.21 -14.14
CA SER A 156 -4.55 2.04 -15.16
C SER A 156 -6.07 1.94 -15.08
N MET A 157 -6.61 0.73 -14.97
CA MET A 157 -8.04 0.48 -14.84
C MET A 157 -8.61 1.11 -13.55
N ALA A 158 -7.94 0.96 -12.42
CA ALA A 158 -8.37 1.53 -11.13
C ALA A 158 -8.37 3.07 -11.18
N TYR A 159 -7.30 3.69 -11.69
CA TYR A 159 -7.20 5.14 -11.86
C TYR A 159 -8.32 5.68 -12.75
N GLN A 160 -8.55 5.08 -13.94
CA GLN A 160 -9.62 5.46 -14.85
C GLN A 160 -11.03 5.23 -14.28
N SER A 161 -11.18 4.31 -13.32
CA SER A 161 -12.43 4.07 -12.60
C SER A 161 -12.70 5.07 -11.48
N GLY A 162 -11.77 6.01 -11.22
CA GLY A 162 -11.90 7.04 -10.19
C GLY A 162 -11.62 6.55 -8.77
N VAL A 163 -10.86 5.48 -8.62
CA VAL A 163 -10.39 5.02 -7.29
C VAL A 163 -9.40 6.05 -6.74
N LYS A 164 -9.52 6.38 -5.46
CA LYS A 164 -8.53 7.22 -4.76
C LYS A 164 -7.20 6.48 -4.69
N ILE A 165 -6.11 7.12 -5.09
CA ILE A 165 -4.76 6.54 -5.09
C ILE A 165 -3.89 7.30 -4.11
N ALA A 166 -3.20 6.56 -3.22
CA ALA A 166 -2.13 7.08 -2.40
C ALA A 166 -0.81 6.39 -2.79
N PHE A 167 0.28 7.15 -2.74
CA PHE A 167 1.61 6.68 -3.09
C PHE A 167 2.16 5.74 -2.02
N GLY A 168 2.76 4.63 -2.44
CA GLY A 168 3.48 3.70 -1.58
C GLY A 168 4.31 2.75 -2.42
N THR A 169 5.46 2.31 -1.91
CA THR A 169 6.46 1.56 -2.69
C THR A 169 6.77 0.17 -2.17
N ASP A 170 6.38 -0.14 -0.92
CA ASP A 170 6.77 -1.38 -0.24
C ASP A 170 8.30 -1.61 -0.27
N SER A 171 9.08 -0.50 -0.06
CA SER A 171 10.55 -0.57 -0.04
C SER A 171 11.06 -1.51 1.03
N GLY A 172 12.08 -2.30 0.65
CA GLY A 172 12.53 -3.51 1.32
C GLY A 172 12.33 -4.68 0.36
N VAL A 173 11.25 -4.69 -0.46
CA VAL A 173 11.11 -5.56 -1.63
C VAL A 173 12.03 -5.05 -2.73
N SER A 174 11.94 -3.77 -3.10
CA SER A 174 12.96 -3.07 -3.89
C SER A 174 13.96 -2.35 -2.98
N PRO A 175 15.16 -1.98 -3.46
CA PRO A 175 16.16 -1.26 -2.67
C PRO A 175 15.63 0.07 -2.12
N HIS A 176 16.01 0.41 -0.89
CA HIS A 176 15.80 1.75 -0.35
C HIS A 176 16.55 2.81 -1.18
N GLY A 177 15.96 4.00 -1.30
CA GLY A 177 16.47 5.09 -2.13
C GLY A 177 15.97 5.09 -3.57
N GLU A 178 15.28 4.04 -4.01
CA GLU A 178 14.66 3.95 -5.34
C GLU A 178 13.17 4.32 -5.36
N ASN A 179 12.61 4.70 -4.24
CA ASN A 179 11.18 4.95 -4.02
C ASN A 179 10.54 5.88 -5.07
N ALA A 180 11.26 6.92 -5.48
CA ALA A 180 10.75 7.90 -6.45
C ALA A 180 10.52 7.32 -7.87
N LYS A 181 11.07 6.15 -8.19
CA LYS A 181 10.77 5.43 -9.44
C LYS A 181 9.30 5.02 -9.57
N GLU A 182 8.58 4.91 -8.44
CA GLU A 182 7.14 4.67 -8.42
C GLU A 182 6.37 5.74 -9.21
N PHE A 183 6.74 7.02 -9.10
CA PHE A 183 6.12 8.12 -9.87
C PHE A 183 6.13 7.85 -11.37
N LYS A 184 7.29 7.44 -11.90
CA LYS A 184 7.41 7.12 -13.33
C LYS A 184 6.54 5.95 -13.74
N LEU A 185 6.45 4.92 -12.91
CA LEU A 185 5.62 3.74 -13.18
C LEU A 185 4.12 4.08 -13.17
N MET A 186 3.68 4.95 -12.25
CA MET A 186 2.31 5.45 -12.21
C MET A 186 1.96 6.27 -13.46
N VAL A 187 2.88 7.15 -13.90
CA VAL A 187 2.69 7.96 -15.12
C VAL A 187 2.71 7.07 -16.37
N ASP A 188 3.61 6.10 -16.46
CA ASP A 188 3.64 5.13 -17.58
C ASP A 188 2.37 4.28 -17.65
N ALA A 189 1.69 4.07 -16.53
CA ALA A 189 0.40 3.41 -16.46
C ALA A 189 -0.80 4.34 -16.74
N GLY A 190 -0.56 5.60 -17.14
CA GLY A 190 -1.57 6.56 -17.62
C GLY A 190 -2.07 7.55 -16.58
N MET A 191 -1.45 7.63 -15.40
CA MET A 191 -1.75 8.68 -14.42
C MET A 191 -1.11 10.00 -14.84
N SER A 192 -1.79 11.13 -14.59
CA SER A 192 -1.17 12.43 -14.87
C SER A 192 -0.02 12.71 -13.89
N PRO A 193 1.08 13.41 -14.32
CA PRO A 193 2.14 13.79 -13.39
C PRO A 193 1.63 14.55 -12.17
N LYS A 194 0.64 15.44 -12.36
CA LYS A 194 -0.02 16.16 -11.27
C LYS A 194 -0.66 15.21 -10.26
N ASP A 195 -1.45 14.22 -10.72
CA ASP A 195 -2.13 13.30 -9.83
C ASP A 195 -1.13 12.36 -9.13
N ALA A 196 -0.04 11.99 -9.80
CA ALA A 196 1.03 11.22 -9.19
C ALA A 196 1.69 11.99 -8.02
N ILE A 197 1.95 13.29 -8.17
CA ILE A 197 2.45 14.14 -7.08
C ILE A 197 1.40 14.28 -5.97
N LEU A 198 0.14 14.51 -6.31
CA LEU A 198 -0.95 14.59 -5.33
C LEU A 198 -1.13 13.29 -4.56
N SER A 199 -0.90 12.13 -5.18
CA SER A 199 -0.98 10.83 -4.50
C SER A 199 0.07 10.68 -3.40
N ALA A 200 1.26 11.29 -3.56
CA ALA A 200 2.35 11.25 -2.60
C ALA A 200 2.32 12.38 -1.57
N THR A 201 1.41 13.33 -1.72
CA THR A 201 1.30 14.51 -0.86
C THR A 201 -0.10 14.58 -0.24
N PHE A 202 -1.03 15.24 -0.91
CA PHE A 202 -2.38 15.49 -0.40
C PHE A 202 -3.16 14.21 -0.10
N PHE A 203 -3.19 13.26 -1.02
CA PHE A 203 -3.96 12.02 -0.83
C PHE A 203 -3.30 11.07 0.18
N ALA A 204 -1.97 11.02 0.23
CA ALA A 204 -1.26 10.29 1.27
C ALA A 204 -1.55 10.87 2.67
N ALA A 205 -1.54 12.20 2.81
CA ALA A 205 -1.89 12.87 4.05
C ALA A 205 -3.36 12.62 4.46
N ASP A 206 -4.30 12.60 3.50
CA ASP A 206 -5.72 12.28 3.77
C ASP A 206 -5.87 10.82 4.26
N LEU A 207 -5.20 9.85 3.60
CA LEU A 207 -5.21 8.46 4.03
C LEU A 207 -4.66 8.27 5.44
N LEU A 208 -3.57 8.99 5.77
CA LEU A 208 -2.97 8.95 7.11
C LEU A 208 -3.80 9.69 8.17
N GLY A 209 -4.82 10.48 7.77
CA GLY A 209 -5.59 11.33 8.70
C GLY A 209 -4.87 12.62 9.09
N GLU A 210 -3.81 13.00 8.36
CA GLU A 210 -2.91 14.12 8.67
C GLU A 210 -3.06 15.31 7.70
N LYS A 211 -4.11 15.37 6.90
CA LYS A 211 -4.29 16.42 5.88
C LYS A 211 -4.33 17.84 6.43
N GLU A 212 -4.70 18.01 7.69
CA GLU A 212 -4.69 19.33 8.36
C GLU A 212 -3.25 19.77 8.69
N ASN A 213 -2.32 18.83 8.77
CA ASN A 213 -0.93 19.06 9.17
C ASN A 213 0.07 18.94 8.01
N LEU A 214 -0.23 18.10 7.01
CA LEU A 214 0.67 17.68 5.95
C LEU A 214 0.01 17.75 4.56
N GLY A 215 0.79 17.47 3.52
CA GLY A 215 0.33 17.18 2.16
C GLY A 215 0.12 18.39 1.26
N SER A 216 0.21 19.62 1.77
CA SER A 216 0.16 20.85 0.97
C SER A 216 0.99 21.97 1.63
N ILE A 217 1.41 22.94 0.82
CA ILE A 217 2.15 24.12 1.29
C ILE A 217 1.13 25.21 1.61
N GLU A 218 0.70 25.26 2.87
CA GLU A 218 -0.31 26.18 3.37
C GLU A 218 0.08 26.72 4.76
N PRO A 219 -0.32 27.98 5.11
CA PRO A 219 -0.10 28.49 6.45
C PRO A 219 -0.75 27.60 7.52
N GLY A 220 -0.01 27.27 8.56
CA GLY A 220 -0.48 26.43 9.69
C GLY A 220 -0.11 24.96 9.58
N LYS A 221 0.36 24.49 8.42
CA LYS A 221 0.87 23.12 8.26
C LYS A 221 2.37 23.03 8.56
N TYR A 222 2.86 21.81 8.77
CA TYR A 222 4.30 21.58 8.90
C TYR A 222 5.03 22.00 7.62
N ALA A 223 6.18 22.63 7.80
CA ALA A 223 7.06 22.98 6.68
C ALA A 223 7.92 21.77 6.27
N ASP A 224 7.24 20.73 5.78
CA ASP A 224 7.84 19.53 5.17
C ASP A 224 7.86 19.74 3.65
N ILE A 225 8.98 20.22 3.13
CA ILE A 225 9.09 20.72 1.74
C ILE A 225 10.27 20.06 1.04
N VAL A 226 10.03 19.61 -0.17
CA VAL A 226 11.09 19.20 -1.11
C VAL A 226 11.08 20.11 -2.33
N ALA A 227 12.26 20.33 -2.95
CA ALA A 227 12.35 21.01 -4.23
C ALA A 227 13.30 20.28 -5.18
N VAL A 228 13.01 20.44 -6.47
CA VAL A 228 13.77 19.87 -7.59
C VAL A 228 14.16 20.98 -8.58
N SER A 229 15.18 20.73 -9.41
CA SER A 229 15.77 21.73 -10.30
C SER A 229 14.96 22.02 -11.57
N SER A 230 13.94 21.21 -11.89
CA SER A 230 13.09 21.40 -13.07
C SER A 230 11.64 21.01 -12.80
N ASP A 231 10.75 21.30 -13.77
CA ASP A 231 9.30 21.09 -13.59
C ASP A 231 8.93 19.58 -13.62
N PRO A 232 8.46 18.99 -12.51
CA PRO A 232 8.05 17.60 -12.46
C PRO A 232 6.75 17.32 -13.23
N LEU A 233 6.02 18.35 -13.67
CA LEU A 233 4.86 18.19 -14.54
C LEU A 233 5.26 17.95 -16.00
N GLU A 234 6.45 18.39 -16.41
CA GLU A 234 7.04 18.12 -17.74
C GLU A 234 7.81 16.79 -17.75
N ASP A 235 8.61 16.53 -16.71
CA ASP A 235 9.33 15.26 -16.55
C ASP A 235 9.27 14.79 -15.09
N ILE A 236 8.43 13.81 -14.82
CA ILE A 236 8.23 13.26 -13.47
C ILE A 236 9.50 12.63 -12.87
N LYS A 237 10.48 12.23 -13.71
CA LYS A 237 11.74 11.62 -13.27
C LYS A 237 12.63 12.57 -12.47
N VAL A 238 12.42 13.87 -12.57
CA VAL A 238 13.21 14.83 -11.77
C VAL A 238 13.03 14.60 -10.28
N LEU A 239 11.92 13.97 -9.87
CA LEU A 239 11.67 13.56 -8.49
C LEU A 239 12.58 12.41 -8.00
N GLU A 240 13.32 11.75 -8.90
CA GLU A 240 14.33 10.75 -8.51
C GLU A 240 15.60 11.43 -7.93
N THR A 241 15.73 12.75 -8.10
CA THR A 241 16.84 13.53 -7.56
C THR A 241 16.31 14.78 -6.87
N ILE A 242 16.16 14.71 -5.55
CA ILE A 242 15.69 15.84 -4.74
C ILE A 242 16.87 16.74 -4.40
N ASP A 243 16.79 18.02 -4.75
CA ASP A 243 17.87 19.01 -4.54
C ASP A 243 17.78 19.67 -3.15
N PHE A 244 16.56 19.91 -2.67
CA PHE A 244 16.30 20.54 -1.37
C PHE A 244 15.33 19.69 -0.53
N VAL A 245 15.62 19.55 0.77
CA VAL A 245 14.74 18.90 1.74
C VAL A 245 14.66 19.75 3.01
N MET A 246 13.42 20.05 3.42
CA MET A 246 13.11 20.68 4.70
C MET A 246 12.10 19.79 5.45
N LYS A 247 12.28 19.62 6.76
CA LYS A 247 11.35 18.92 7.64
C LYS A 247 11.05 19.74 8.88
N GLY A 248 9.79 20.02 9.14
CA GLY A 248 9.37 20.84 10.29
C GLY A 248 10.00 22.23 10.32
N GLY A 249 10.36 22.80 9.15
CA GLY A 249 11.07 24.07 9.04
C GLY A 249 12.59 24.00 9.17
N GLU A 250 13.15 22.82 9.48
CA GLU A 250 14.60 22.59 9.52
C GLU A 250 15.09 22.11 8.15
N VAL A 251 16.14 22.76 7.61
CA VAL A 251 16.73 22.40 6.33
C VAL A 251 17.67 21.21 6.52
N ILE A 252 17.32 20.08 5.91
CA ILE A 252 18.06 18.81 5.98
C ILE A 252 19.04 18.67 4.81
N LYS A 253 18.66 19.17 3.62
CA LYS A 253 19.49 19.14 2.40
C LYS A 253 19.34 20.45 1.64
N GLN A 254 20.47 20.97 1.16
CA GLN A 254 20.55 22.12 0.24
C GLN A 254 21.24 21.72 -1.06
N PRO A 255 21.00 22.43 -2.19
CA PRO A 255 21.72 22.28 -3.44
C PRO A 255 23.22 22.44 -3.29
#